data_747bb8ec9ca081a5c1e096a2981db7cb
#
_entry.id   747bb8ec9ca081a5c1e096a2981db7cb
#
_cell.length_a   1.000
_cell.length_b   1.000
_cell.length_c   1.000
_cell.angle_alpha   90.00
_cell.angle_beta   90.00
_cell.angle_gamma   90.00
#
_symmetry.space_group_name_H-M   'P 1'
#
loop_
_entity.id
_entity.type
_entity.pdbx_description
1 polymer ?
#
loop_
_entity_poly.entity_id
_entity_poly.type
_entity_poly.pdbx_seq_one_letter_code
_entity_poly.pdbx_strand_id
1 'polypeptide(L)' 'MNALVSKITESEVEVMRVLWEANHELPIADIRKALEKTSKWETSTIKTLLRRLCEKGVVLATKKEVFYYMPLVSEA' A
#
# COMPACT_ATOMS: atom_id res chain seq x y z
N MET A 1 6.42 -9.58 -16.34
CA MET A 1 5.74 -8.60 -15.46
C MET A 1 4.42 -9.19 -15.00
N ASN A 2 4.10 -8.98 -13.72
CA ASN A 2 2.83 -9.45 -13.16
C ASN A 2 1.67 -8.61 -13.73
N ALA A 3 0.63 -9.28 -14.27
CA ALA A 3 -0.52 -8.59 -14.85
C ALA A 3 -1.27 -7.73 -13.82
N LEU A 4 -1.29 -8.15 -12.56
CA LEU A 4 -1.92 -7.37 -11.50
C LEU A 4 -1.18 -6.05 -11.25
N VAL A 5 0.15 -6.08 -11.32
CA VAL A 5 0.96 -4.89 -11.11
C VAL A 5 0.74 -3.88 -12.24
N SER A 6 0.53 -4.35 -13.47
CA SER A 6 0.31 -3.45 -14.61
C SER A 6 -1.01 -2.67 -14.54
N LYS A 7 -1.92 -3.08 -13.66
CA LYS A 7 -3.20 -2.39 -13.46
C LYS A 7 -3.13 -1.35 -12.34
N ILE A 8 -1.97 -1.17 -11.73
CA ILE A 8 -1.79 -0.25 -10.61
C ILE A 8 -1.38 1.13 -11.14
N THR A 9 -2.02 2.18 -10.63
CA THR A 9 -1.68 3.56 -11.01
C THR A 9 -0.37 3.99 -10.37
N GLU A 10 0.21 5.10 -10.84
CA GLU A 10 1.45 5.62 -10.26
C GLU A 10 1.31 5.93 -8.77
N SER A 11 0.20 6.51 -8.36
CA SER A 11 -0.06 6.81 -6.95
C SER A 11 -0.12 5.52 -6.12
N GLU A 12 -0.77 4.50 -6.67
CA GLU A 12 -0.86 3.21 -6.00
C GLU A 12 0.50 2.52 -5.93
N VAL A 13 1.35 2.69 -6.94
CA VAL A 13 2.71 2.13 -6.94
C VAL A 13 3.53 2.74 -5.80
N GLU A 14 3.38 4.02 -5.52
CA GLU A 14 4.10 4.63 -4.40
C GLU A 14 3.74 3.99 -3.06
N VAL A 15 2.47 3.66 -2.86
CA VAL A 15 2.03 2.93 -1.67
C VAL A 15 2.63 1.53 -1.66
N MET A 16 2.60 0.85 -2.80
CA MET A 16 3.18 -0.50 -2.91
C MET A 16 4.68 -0.51 -2.61
N ARG A 17 5.42 0.51 -3.04
CA ARG A 17 6.85 0.62 -2.75
C ARG A 17 7.13 0.66 -1.27
N VAL A 18 6.32 1.37 -0.50
CA VAL A 18 6.45 1.40 0.95
C VAL A 18 6.32 0.00 1.53
N LEU A 19 5.33 -0.76 1.06
CA LEU A 19 5.09 -2.12 1.53
C LEU A 19 6.21 -3.07 1.09
N TRP A 20 6.69 -2.94 -0.15
CA TRP A 20 7.79 -3.77 -0.65
C TRP A 20 9.09 -3.51 0.11
N GLU A 21 9.41 -2.25 0.38
CA GLU A 21 10.64 -1.90 1.11
C GLU A 21 10.61 -2.40 2.55
N ALA A 22 9.44 -2.37 3.19
CA ALA A 22 9.29 -2.83 4.56
C ALA A 22 9.47 -4.35 4.67
N ASN A 23 9.06 -5.09 3.66
CA ASN A 23 9.16 -6.54 3.60
C ASN A 23 8.41 -7.24 4.75
N HIS A 24 7.41 -6.60 5.30
CA HIS A 24 6.51 -7.15 6.31
C HIS A 24 5.25 -6.29 6.36
N GLU A 25 4.23 -6.75 7.10
CA GLU A 25 3.01 -5.97 7.23
C GLU A 25 3.27 -4.67 7.98
N LEU A 26 2.56 -3.61 7.61
CA LEU A 26 2.68 -2.28 8.21
C LEU A 26 1.32 -1.76 8.63
N PRO A 27 1.23 -1.12 9.82
CA PRO A 27 0.02 -0.39 10.18
C PRO A 27 -0.09 0.88 9.33
N ILE A 28 -1.31 1.39 9.19
CA ILE A 28 -1.53 2.57 8.36
C ILE A 28 -0.71 3.78 8.82
N ALA A 29 -0.46 3.92 10.11
CA ALA A 29 0.33 5.03 10.63
C ALA A 29 1.75 5.01 10.07
N ASP A 30 2.36 3.83 9.96
CA ASP A 30 3.72 3.70 9.41
C ASP A 30 3.74 3.97 7.91
N ILE A 31 2.70 3.51 7.19
CA ILE A 31 2.58 3.79 5.76
C ILE A 31 2.47 5.29 5.54
N ARG A 32 1.65 5.96 6.34
CA ARG A 32 1.47 7.40 6.25
C ARG A 32 2.77 8.15 6.50
N LYS A 33 3.53 7.74 7.52
CA LYS A 33 4.82 8.37 7.83
C LYS A 33 5.81 8.21 6.69
N ALA A 34 5.86 7.03 6.09
CA ALA A 34 6.76 6.78 4.97
C ALA A 34 6.38 7.62 3.76
N LEU A 35 5.10 7.79 3.49
CA LEU A 35 4.63 8.57 2.36
C LEU A 35 4.76 10.08 2.57
N GLU A 36 4.78 10.56 3.81
CA GLU A 36 5.00 11.97 4.09
C GLU A 36 6.34 12.48 3.56
N LYS A 37 7.32 11.59 3.42
CA LYS A 37 8.64 11.96 2.92
C LYS A 37 8.66 12.18 1.41
N THR A 38 7.75 11.57 0.68
CA THR A 38 7.73 11.61 -0.79
C THR A 38 6.48 12.25 -1.34
N SER A 39 5.36 12.16 -0.64
CA SER A 39 4.08 12.69 -1.09
C SER A 39 3.35 13.29 0.10
N LYS A 40 2.69 14.43 -0.13
CA LYS A 40 1.94 15.12 0.93
C LYS A 40 0.46 14.77 0.83
N TRP A 41 0.16 13.49 0.77
CA TRP A 41 -1.22 13.03 0.69
C TRP A 41 -1.87 13.06 2.07
N GLU A 42 -3.15 13.40 2.07
CA GLU A 42 -3.95 13.30 3.27
C GLU A 42 -4.23 11.83 3.62
N THR A 43 -4.52 11.58 4.89
CA THR A 43 -4.82 10.22 5.35
C THR A 43 -5.98 9.61 4.57
N SER A 44 -7.00 10.39 4.24
CA SER A 44 -8.14 9.89 3.47
C SER A 44 -7.72 9.40 2.08
N THR A 45 -6.78 10.09 1.44
CA THR A 45 -6.26 9.67 0.14
C THR A 45 -5.51 8.35 0.27
N ILE A 46 -4.67 8.22 1.29
CA ILE A 46 -3.91 6.99 1.54
C ILE A 46 -4.86 5.83 1.79
N LYS A 47 -5.88 6.01 2.61
CA LYS A 47 -6.88 4.98 2.87
C LYS A 47 -7.61 4.54 1.60
N THR A 48 -7.96 5.51 0.74
CA THR A 48 -8.62 5.21 -0.53
C THR A 48 -7.72 4.37 -1.43
N LEU A 49 -6.44 4.74 -1.53
CA LEU A 49 -5.48 3.99 -2.35
C LEU A 49 -5.29 2.57 -1.81
N LEU A 50 -5.17 2.42 -0.50
CA LEU A 50 -5.03 1.10 0.12
C LEU A 50 -6.28 0.24 -0.13
N ARG A 51 -7.47 0.83 -0.02
CA ARG A 51 -8.70 0.10 -0.30
C ARG A 51 -8.75 -0.38 -1.75
N ARG A 52 -8.36 0.48 -2.70
CA ARG A 52 -8.32 0.10 -4.12
C ARG A 52 -7.34 -1.04 -4.36
N LEU A 53 -6.18 -1.00 -3.72
CA LEU A 53 -5.19 -2.05 -3.84
C LEU A 53 -5.72 -3.38 -3.27
N CYS A 54 -6.44 -3.33 -2.16
CA CYS A 54 -7.08 -4.53 -1.61
C CYS A 54 -8.14 -5.07 -2.57
N GLU A 55 -8.95 -4.20 -3.18
CA GLU A 55 -9.96 -4.61 -4.15
C GLU A 55 -9.34 -5.24 -5.39
N LYS A 56 -8.17 -4.77 -5.79
CA LYS A 56 -7.42 -5.33 -6.93
C LYS A 56 -6.73 -6.65 -6.58
N GLY A 57 -6.71 -7.03 -5.32
CA GLY A 57 -6.10 -8.27 -4.87
C GLY A 57 -4.59 -8.23 -4.77
N VAL A 58 -3.98 -7.06 -4.70
CA VAL A 58 -2.52 -6.92 -4.61
C VAL A 58 -2.02 -6.56 -3.21
N VAL A 59 -2.94 -6.25 -2.29
CA VAL A 59 -2.63 -5.95 -0.90
C VAL A 59 -3.63 -6.69 -0.01
N LEU A 60 -3.14 -7.23 1.09
CA LEU A 60 -3.97 -7.85 2.11
C LEU A 60 -4.07 -6.91 3.31
N ALA A 61 -5.29 -6.61 3.73
CA ALA A 61 -5.56 -5.86 4.94
C ALA A 61 -5.95 -6.83 6.06
N THR A 62 -5.25 -6.75 7.19
CA THR A 62 -5.55 -7.57 8.36
C THR A 62 -5.91 -6.65 9.51
N LYS A 63 -7.07 -6.86 10.09
CA LYS A 63 -7.50 -6.06 11.24
C LYS A 63 -7.02 -6.71 12.53
N LYS A 64 -6.26 -5.94 13.30
CA LYS A 64 -5.83 -6.27 14.67
C LYS A 64 -6.34 -5.14 15.56
N GLU A 65 -5.49 -4.48 16.33
CA GLU A 65 -5.89 -3.25 17.02
C GLU A 65 -6.14 -2.13 16.02
N VAL A 66 -5.34 -2.11 14.95
CA VAL A 66 -5.53 -1.24 13.78
C VAL A 66 -5.37 -2.13 12.55
N PHE A 67 -5.68 -1.58 11.37
CA PHE A 67 -5.45 -2.32 10.14
C PHE A 67 -3.96 -2.35 9.80
N TYR A 68 -3.48 -3.55 9.46
CA TYR A 68 -2.14 -3.79 8.93
C TYR A 68 -2.26 -4.17 7.47
N TYR A 69 -1.32 -3.75 6.66
CA TYR A 69 -1.33 -3.98 5.22
C TYR A 69 -0.04 -4.65 4.79
N MET A 70 -0.14 -5.62 3.90
CA MET A 70 1.04 -6.26 3.33
C MET A 70 0.83 -6.52 1.85
N PRO A 71 1.92 -6.50 1.05
CA PRO A 71 1.80 -6.76 -0.38
C PRO A 71 1.58 -8.25 -0.63
N LEU A 72 0.71 -8.56 -1.59
CA LEU A 72 0.46 -9.93 -2.02
C LEU A 72 1.23 -10.27 -3.30
N VAL A 73 1.84 -9.26 -3.92
CA VAL A 73 2.65 -9.42 -5.13
C VAL A 73 4.02 -8.81 -4.92
N SER A 74 5.02 -9.32 -5.60
CA SER A 74 6.37 -8.79 -5.53
C SER A 74 6.56 -7.66 -6.54
N GLU A 75 7.59 -6.85 -6.31
CA GLU A 75 7.93 -5.74 -7.22
C GLU A 75 8.47 -6.23 -8.55
N ALA A 76 9.14 -7.34 -8.54
CA ALA A 76 9.79 -7.88 -9.73
C ALA A 76 8.80 -8.38 -10.77
#